data_1af3a4167bbb4bef6cb9a3f551276644
#
_entry.id   1af3a4167bbb4bef6cb9a3f551276644
#
_cell.length_a   1.000
_cell.length_b   1.000
_cell.length_c   1.000
_cell.angle_alpha   90.00
_cell.angle_beta   90.00
_cell.angle_gamma   90.00
#
_symmetry.space_group_name_H-M   'P 1'
#
loop_
_entity.id
_entity.type
_entity.pdbx_description
1 polymer ?
#
loop_
_entity_poly.entity_id
_entity_poly.type
_entity_poly.pdbx_seq_one_letter_code
_entity_poly.pdbx_strand_id
1 'polypeptide(L)'
;MNMNRNGFIVNMLLAAAMMVAGCNSDNPVSDEAETQAAMNAAAKKILGKWVMKKSVTEEGESTDKYAILEFDADGKAVYNGTLGEGYEDMHEESTYKLGNDWREEGKELSGHVYFKIWGGPYDGNDRFECVFKNDEMYLVREIYPVVAVKAPTVYCFVRSEFTEDTKDVSVLFQLQNEKGEETYTFKEGENIVFRLEIRNNGTKTAVLPPKSAVIERDIFRVYSASDKKDMGTPWNQKGETYTTMEGHFLLSPNGSLVYVCPWLNQSETTLSSDIYSYFKLDGTKPLAAGDYYSEFDIKLSDTHKVTCKCNFKIK
;
A
#
# COMPACT_ATOMS: atom_id res chain seq x y z
N MET A 1 14.24 24.19 -14.13
CA MET A 1 13.76 24.14 -12.75
C MET A 1 12.57 23.18 -12.73
N ASN A 2 12.83 21.89 -12.48
CA ASN A 2 11.79 20.86 -12.49
C ASN A 2 11.13 20.86 -11.10
N MET A 3 9.96 21.49 -11.00
CA MET A 3 9.11 21.34 -9.83
C MET A 3 8.58 19.90 -9.77
N ASN A 4 8.97 19.18 -8.72
CA ASN A 4 8.57 17.80 -8.50
C ASN A 4 7.04 17.73 -8.37
N ARG A 5 6.36 16.90 -9.18
CA ARG A 5 4.88 16.75 -9.20
C ARG A 5 4.30 16.45 -7.82
N ASN A 6 5.08 15.82 -6.93
CA ASN A 6 4.68 15.48 -5.57
C ASN A 6 4.58 16.70 -4.64
N GLY A 7 5.47 17.69 -4.80
CA GLY A 7 5.38 18.95 -4.06
C GLY A 7 4.15 19.81 -4.41
N PHE A 8 3.57 19.55 -5.60
CA PHE A 8 2.38 20.30 -6.02
C PHE A 8 1.10 19.79 -5.32
N ILE A 9 0.96 18.48 -5.08
CA ILE A 9 -0.22 17.91 -4.42
C ILE A 9 -0.22 18.27 -2.93
N VAL A 10 0.92 18.18 -2.25
CA VAL A 10 1.06 18.54 -0.83
C VAL A 10 0.83 20.04 -0.64
N ASN A 11 1.34 20.89 -1.54
CA ASN A 11 1.11 22.33 -1.49
C ASN A 11 -0.34 22.73 -1.85
N MET A 12 -1.04 21.96 -2.67
CA MET A 12 -2.45 22.21 -2.98
C MET A 12 -3.37 21.92 -1.79
N LEU A 13 -3.11 20.84 -1.06
CA LEU A 13 -3.86 20.49 0.17
C LEU A 13 -3.51 21.43 1.33
N LEU A 14 -2.25 21.83 1.49
CA LEU A 14 -1.83 22.85 2.47
C LEU A 14 -2.38 24.25 2.14
N ALA A 15 -2.51 24.59 0.86
CA ALA A 15 -3.11 25.85 0.45
C ALA A 15 -4.62 25.93 0.73
N ALA A 16 -5.34 24.81 0.63
CA ALA A 16 -6.75 24.72 1.02
C ALA A 16 -6.95 24.95 2.53
N ALA A 17 -6.04 24.42 3.36
CA ALA A 17 -6.08 24.61 4.82
C ALA A 17 -5.75 26.04 5.27
N MET A 18 -5.04 26.84 4.46
CA MET A 18 -4.66 28.22 4.82
C MET A 18 -5.63 29.31 4.33
N MET A 19 -6.63 28.97 3.51
CA MET A 19 -7.57 29.98 2.97
C MET A 19 -8.81 30.26 3.85
N VAL A 20 -8.86 29.76 5.08
CA VAL A 20 -9.98 29.97 6.01
C VAL A 20 -9.99 31.38 6.68
N ALA A 21 -8.99 32.22 6.42
CA ALA A 21 -8.92 33.54 6.99
C ALA A 21 -9.18 34.61 5.92
N GLY A 22 -10.45 34.90 5.65
CA GLY A 22 -10.83 36.16 5.03
C GLY A 22 -11.70 36.06 3.79
N CYS A 23 -13.01 35.91 3.98
CA CYS A 23 -14.01 36.47 3.09
C CYS A 23 -15.17 36.99 3.96
N ASN A 24 -15.22 38.28 4.12
CA ASN A 24 -16.46 39.00 4.49
C ASN A 24 -17.35 38.95 3.25
N SER A 25 -18.40 38.16 3.25
CA SER A 25 -19.50 38.31 2.32
C SER A 25 -20.80 38.60 3.09
N ASP A 26 -21.45 39.66 2.74
CA ASP A 26 -22.63 40.22 3.42
C ASP A 26 -23.95 39.49 3.06
N ASN A 27 -23.94 38.16 2.89
CA ASN A 27 -25.17 37.44 2.58
C ASN A 27 -25.25 36.05 3.28
N PRO A 28 -25.65 36.04 4.58
CA PRO A 28 -25.61 34.79 5.38
C PRO A 28 -26.59 33.70 4.91
N VAL A 29 -27.63 34.05 4.15
CA VAL A 29 -28.65 33.08 3.69
C VAL A 29 -28.18 32.23 2.51
N SER A 30 -27.27 32.74 1.66
CA SER A 30 -26.70 32.01 0.55
C SER A 30 -25.67 30.96 1.04
N ASP A 31 -24.88 31.31 2.03
CA ASP A 31 -23.80 30.45 2.55
C ASP A 31 -24.34 29.22 3.27
N GLU A 32 -25.44 29.33 4.01
CA GLU A 32 -26.06 28.17 4.68
C GLU A 32 -26.66 27.17 3.67
N ALA A 33 -27.30 27.67 2.62
CA ALA A 33 -27.90 26.81 1.58
C ALA A 33 -26.83 26.10 0.76
N GLU A 34 -25.73 26.76 0.43
CA GLU A 34 -24.59 26.16 -0.28
C GLU A 34 -23.88 25.13 0.58
N THR A 35 -23.64 25.42 1.85
CA THR A 35 -23.05 24.44 2.80
C THR A 35 -23.94 23.23 2.97
N GLN A 36 -25.26 23.39 3.08
CA GLN A 36 -26.19 22.27 3.19
C GLN A 36 -26.23 21.44 1.90
N ALA A 37 -26.15 22.04 0.74
CA ALA A 37 -26.06 21.34 -0.54
C ALA A 37 -24.76 20.52 -0.65
N ALA A 38 -23.63 21.13 -0.28
CA ALA A 38 -22.34 20.46 -0.25
C ALA A 38 -22.33 19.29 0.76
N MET A 39 -22.90 19.46 1.93
CA MET A 39 -23.04 18.40 2.93
C MET A 39 -23.90 17.24 2.41
N ASN A 40 -25.01 17.52 1.73
CA ASN A 40 -25.85 16.49 1.12
C ASN A 40 -25.11 15.74 -0.02
N ALA A 41 -24.29 16.44 -0.79
CA ALA A 41 -23.44 15.84 -1.81
C ALA A 41 -22.37 14.93 -1.18
N ALA A 42 -21.72 15.38 -0.10
CA ALA A 42 -20.75 14.61 0.66
C ALA A 42 -21.37 13.36 1.26
N ALA A 43 -22.56 13.45 1.85
CA ALA A 43 -23.29 12.32 2.41
C ALA A 43 -23.58 11.23 1.39
N LYS A 44 -23.85 11.59 0.15
CA LYS A 44 -24.00 10.62 -0.94
C LYS A 44 -22.67 10.08 -1.45
N LYS A 45 -21.67 10.95 -1.53
CA LYS A 45 -20.37 10.61 -2.12
C LYS A 45 -19.51 9.74 -1.21
N ILE A 46 -19.66 9.82 0.12
CA ILE A 46 -18.89 9.03 1.06
C ILE A 46 -19.32 7.55 1.09
N LEU A 47 -20.59 7.26 0.81
CA LEU A 47 -21.15 5.91 0.94
C LEU A 47 -20.44 4.88 0.10
N GLY A 48 -20.29 3.67 0.66
CA GLY A 48 -19.70 2.49 0.01
C GLY A 48 -18.28 2.19 0.48
N LYS A 49 -17.60 1.33 -0.28
CA LYS A 49 -16.25 0.84 0.06
C LYS A 49 -15.17 1.66 -0.65
N TRP A 50 -14.18 2.03 0.13
CA TRP A 50 -13.01 2.78 -0.28
C TRP A 50 -11.75 2.03 0.08
N VAL A 51 -10.83 1.90 -0.86
CA VAL A 51 -9.55 1.22 -0.67
C VAL A 51 -8.44 2.23 -0.80
N MET A 52 -7.51 2.19 0.14
CA MET A 52 -6.35 3.06 0.08
C MET A 52 -5.47 2.66 -1.12
N LYS A 53 -5.22 3.64 -1.99
CA LYS A 53 -4.35 3.52 -3.14
C LYS A 53 -2.89 3.80 -2.76
N LYS A 54 -2.69 4.79 -1.90
CA LYS A 54 -1.38 5.24 -1.42
C LYS A 54 -1.52 6.17 -0.24
N SER A 55 -0.42 6.35 0.47
CA SER A 55 -0.21 7.49 1.38
C SER A 55 0.84 8.42 0.81
N VAL A 56 0.75 9.70 1.14
CA VAL A 56 1.71 10.74 0.72
C VAL A 56 2.19 11.50 1.95
N THR A 57 3.49 11.59 2.12
CA THR A 57 4.18 12.35 3.17
C THR A 57 5.17 13.32 2.53
N GLU A 58 5.87 14.12 3.32
CA GLU A 58 6.98 14.94 2.82
C GLU A 58 8.11 14.09 2.20
N GLU A 59 8.27 12.86 2.66
CA GLU A 59 9.30 11.93 2.20
C GLU A 59 8.93 11.27 0.85
N GLY A 60 7.66 11.35 0.45
CA GLY A 60 7.16 10.83 -0.83
C GLY A 60 5.89 10.00 -0.70
N GLU A 61 5.60 9.25 -1.75
CA GLU A 61 4.47 8.33 -1.83
C GLU A 61 4.87 6.95 -1.31
N SER A 62 3.97 6.31 -0.55
CA SER A 62 4.12 4.93 -0.09
C SER A 62 2.83 4.13 -0.33
N THR A 63 3.01 2.84 -0.63
CA THR A 63 1.95 1.84 -0.74
C THR A 63 2.10 0.73 0.32
N ASP A 64 2.97 0.91 1.30
CA ASP A 64 3.32 -0.12 2.30
C ASP A 64 2.19 -0.39 3.29
N LYS A 65 1.30 0.59 3.45
CA LYS A 65 0.13 0.48 4.31
C LYS A 65 -1.11 0.22 3.47
N TYR A 66 -2.05 -0.50 4.02
CA TYR A 66 -3.37 -0.63 3.43
C TYR A 66 -4.45 -0.14 4.37
N ALA A 67 -5.57 0.29 3.82
CA ALA A 67 -6.78 0.58 4.55
C ALA A 67 -8.00 0.37 3.66
N ILE A 68 -9.05 -0.17 4.28
CA ILE A 68 -10.39 -0.24 3.71
C ILE A 68 -11.29 0.56 4.63
N LEU A 69 -12.09 1.42 4.04
CA LEU A 69 -13.16 2.14 4.72
C LEU A 69 -14.47 1.77 4.07
N GLU A 70 -15.47 1.48 4.86
CA GLU A 70 -16.84 1.27 4.39
C GLU A 70 -17.76 2.18 5.18
N PHE A 71 -18.54 2.99 4.48
CA PHE A 71 -19.54 3.89 5.05
C PHE A 71 -20.91 3.49 4.53
N ASP A 72 -21.86 3.28 5.42
CA ASP A 72 -23.22 2.96 5.07
C ASP A 72 -24.20 4.14 5.29
N ALA A 73 -25.43 3.96 4.82
CA ALA A 73 -26.47 4.99 4.93
C ALA A 73 -27.00 5.16 6.35
N ASP A 74 -26.75 4.22 7.25
CA ASP A 74 -27.20 4.24 8.64
C ASP A 74 -26.19 4.98 9.55
N GLY A 75 -25.11 5.49 8.97
CA GLY A 75 -24.08 6.22 9.67
C GLY A 75 -23.01 5.33 10.33
N LYS A 76 -22.91 4.08 9.90
CA LYS A 76 -21.87 3.15 10.33
C LYS A 76 -20.63 3.31 9.47
N ALA A 77 -19.46 3.31 10.12
CA ALA A 77 -18.15 3.21 9.49
C ALA A 77 -17.45 1.94 9.91
N VAL A 78 -16.87 1.22 8.96
CA VAL A 78 -16.01 0.07 9.20
C VAL A 78 -14.64 0.39 8.64
N TYR A 79 -13.63 0.23 9.49
CA TYR A 79 -12.23 0.38 9.13
C TYR A 79 -11.53 -0.98 9.24
N ASN A 80 -10.75 -1.33 8.21
CA ASN A 80 -9.82 -2.45 8.24
C ASN A 80 -8.48 -1.96 7.69
N GLY A 81 -7.39 -2.11 8.42
CA GLY A 81 -6.10 -1.70 7.89
C GLY A 81 -5.01 -1.45 8.91
N THR A 82 -3.92 -0.88 8.43
CA THR A 82 -2.65 -0.67 9.15
C THR A 82 -2.31 0.81 9.37
N LEU A 83 -3.30 1.73 9.31
CA LEU A 83 -3.06 3.18 9.50
C LEU A 83 -2.80 3.59 10.95
N GLY A 84 -3.10 2.73 11.93
CA GLY A 84 -2.87 2.97 13.36
C GLY A 84 -1.39 2.93 13.73
N GLU A 85 -1.04 3.55 14.87
CA GLU A 85 0.27 3.36 15.50
C GLU A 85 0.27 1.99 16.19
N GLY A 86 1.07 1.04 15.74
CA GLY A 86 1.20 -0.26 16.39
C GLY A 86 1.29 -1.46 15.45
N TYR A 87 1.22 -1.28 14.14
CA TYR A 87 1.59 -2.28 13.13
C TYR A 87 0.72 -3.53 12.97
N GLU A 88 -0.42 -3.62 13.62
CA GLU A 88 -1.32 -4.76 13.49
C GLU A 88 -2.49 -4.41 12.58
N ASP A 89 -2.99 -5.41 11.87
CA ASP A 89 -4.24 -5.35 11.12
C ASP A 89 -5.37 -5.06 12.11
N MET A 90 -5.93 -3.87 11.99
CA MET A 90 -7.01 -3.44 12.87
C MET A 90 -8.34 -3.55 12.17
N HIS A 91 -9.32 -4.03 12.89
CA HIS A 91 -10.71 -3.96 12.53
C HIS A 91 -11.45 -3.10 13.55
N GLU A 92 -12.08 -2.02 13.09
CA GLU A 92 -12.85 -1.13 13.94
C GLU A 92 -14.22 -0.87 13.31
N GLU A 93 -15.27 -1.07 14.08
CA GLU A 93 -16.63 -0.68 13.73
C GLU A 93 -17.03 0.53 14.58
N SER A 94 -17.44 1.60 13.93
CA SER A 94 -17.83 2.84 14.59
C SER A 94 -19.00 3.51 13.87
N THR A 95 -19.46 4.61 14.40
CA THR A 95 -20.35 5.51 13.68
C THR A 95 -19.54 6.64 13.04
N TYR A 96 -19.98 7.14 11.88
CA TYR A 96 -19.39 8.35 11.31
C TYR A 96 -20.36 9.52 11.35
N LYS A 97 -19.78 10.72 11.34
CA LYS A 97 -20.52 11.98 11.21
C LYS A 97 -19.80 12.88 10.22
N LEU A 98 -20.55 13.58 9.41
CA LEU A 98 -20.04 14.67 8.59
C LEU A 98 -20.02 15.96 9.42
N GLY A 99 -18.98 16.78 9.21
CA GLY A 99 -18.93 18.13 9.74
C GLY A 99 -19.98 19.01 9.07
N ASN A 100 -20.17 20.20 9.63
CA ASN A 100 -21.07 21.23 9.09
C ASN A 100 -20.35 22.29 8.25
N ASP A 101 -19.13 21.98 7.82
CA ASP A 101 -18.20 22.86 7.12
C ASP A 101 -17.93 22.42 5.67
N TRP A 102 -18.80 21.58 5.12
CA TRP A 102 -18.68 21.12 3.73
C TRP A 102 -18.88 22.26 2.74
N ARG A 103 -18.01 22.28 1.72
CA ARG A 103 -18.04 23.25 0.63
C ARG A 103 -17.69 22.58 -0.69
N GLU A 104 -18.21 23.12 -1.76
CA GLU A 104 -17.91 22.69 -3.13
C GLU A 104 -17.21 23.83 -3.87
N GLU A 105 -16.02 23.58 -4.38
CA GLU A 105 -15.23 24.52 -5.17
C GLU A 105 -14.89 23.87 -6.52
N GLY A 106 -15.61 24.26 -7.57
CA GLY A 106 -15.44 23.68 -8.90
C GLY A 106 -15.83 22.21 -8.94
N LYS A 107 -14.83 21.29 -8.96
CA LYS A 107 -15.03 19.83 -8.94
C LYS A 107 -14.57 19.17 -7.65
N GLU A 108 -14.17 19.97 -6.68
CA GLU A 108 -13.71 19.48 -5.39
C GLU A 108 -14.82 19.71 -4.34
N LEU A 109 -15.04 18.67 -3.53
CA LEU A 109 -15.96 18.71 -2.41
C LEU A 109 -15.15 18.42 -1.15
N SER A 110 -15.06 19.37 -0.23
CA SER A 110 -14.21 19.31 0.95
C SER A 110 -14.95 19.63 2.23
N GLY A 111 -14.52 19.06 3.34
CA GLY A 111 -15.05 19.27 4.67
C GLY A 111 -14.48 18.26 5.66
N HIS A 112 -15.14 18.09 6.79
CA HIS A 112 -14.67 17.16 7.80
C HIS A 112 -15.56 15.93 7.92
N VAL A 113 -14.92 14.78 8.20
CA VAL A 113 -15.58 13.53 8.59
C VAL A 113 -14.97 13.03 9.90
N TYR A 114 -15.82 12.49 10.75
CA TYR A 114 -15.47 11.96 12.07
C TYR A 114 -15.80 10.50 12.12
N PHE A 115 -14.84 9.64 12.36
CA PHE A 115 -15.01 8.19 12.59
C PHE A 115 -13.78 7.66 13.30
N LYS A 116 -13.87 6.44 13.82
CA LYS A 116 -12.79 5.83 14.57
C LYS A 116 -12.00 4.85 13.71
N ILE A 117 -10.67 4.97 13.72
CA ILE A 117 -9.76 4.04 13.03
C ILE A 117 -8.90 3.24 14.01
N TRP A 118 -9.00 3.53 15.32
CA TRP A 118 -8.16 2.90 16.31
C TRP A 118 -8.86 2.76 17.66
N GLY A 119 -8.77 1.55 18.25
CA GLY A 119 -9.28 1.22 19.59
C GLY A 119 -8.48 1.82 20.76
N GLY A 120 -7.89 3.01 20.60
CA GLY A 120 -7.15 3.69 21.66
C GLY A 120 -8.03 4.07 22.87
N PRO A 121 -7.40 4.44 24.00
CA PRO A 121 -8.11 4.73 25.25
C PRO A 121 -8.96 6.01 25.23
N TYR A 122 -9.03 6.70 24.11
CA TYR A 122 -9.83 7.89 23.93
C TYR A 122 -11.18 7.52 23.33
N ASP A 123 -12.26 7.76 24.06
CA ASP A 123 -13.66 7.47 23.68
C ASP A 123 -14.20 8.37 22.54
N GLY A 124 -13.36 8.99 21.75
CA GLY A 124 -13.74 9.92 20.70
C GLY A 124 -13.48 9.41 19.28
N ASN A 125 -14.27 9.88 18.32
CA ASN A 125 -13.98 9.72 16.92
C ASN A 125 -12.76 10.57 16.52
N ASP A 126 -11.92 10.02 15.67
CA ASP A 126 -10.87 10.78 15.00
C ASP A 126 -11.49 11.79 14.03
N ARG A 127 -10.88 12.94 13.89
CA ARG A 127 -11.25 13.97 12.92
C ARG A 127 -10.36 13.89 11.71
N PHE A 128 -11.00 13.86 10.53
CA PHE A 128 -10.30 13.86 9.26
C PHE A 128 -10.78 15.03 8.40
N GLU A 129 -9.86 15.82 7.86
CA GLU A 129 -10.16 16.62 6.69
C GLU A 129 -10.36 15.65 5.52
N CYS A 130 -11.45 15.81 4.78
CA CYS A 130 -11.84 14.94 3.68
C CYS A 130 -12.05 15.75 2.42
N VAL A 131 -11.42 15.35 1.33
CA VAL A 131 -11.55 15.97 0.02
C VAL A 131 -11.90 14.91 -1.01
N PHE A 132 -13.00 15.12 -1.74
CA PHE A 132 -13.35 14.32 -2.92
C PHE A 132 -12.96 15.04 -4.18
N LYS A 133 -12.13 14.43 -5.01
CA LYS A 133 -11.64 14.97 -6.27
C LYS A 133 -11.39 13.83 -7.27
N ASN A 134 -11.88 13.98 -8.52
CA ASN A 134 -11.66 12.99 -9.59
C ASN A 134 -11.98 11.53 -9.18
N ASP A 135 -13.09 11.32 -8.48
CA ASP A 135 -13.55 10.03 -7.95
C ASP A 135 -12.61 9.37 -6.91
N GLU A 136 -11.65 10.13 -6.42
CA GLU A 136 -10.79 9.76 -5.30
C GLU A 136 -11.24 10.49 -4.02
N MET A 137 -11.00 9.86 -2.87
CA MET A 137 -11.19 10.43 -1.55
C MET A 137 -9.82 10.61 -0.90
N TYR A 138 -9.52 11.80 -0.46
CA TYR A 138 -8.31 12.15 0.27
C TYR A 138 -8.68 12.40 1.73
N LEU A 139 -7.98 11.74 2.65
CA LEU A 139 -8.15 11.91 4.08
C LEU A 139 -6.85 12.39 4.71
N VAL A 140 -6.95 13.41 5.57
CA VAL A 140 -5.85 13.89 6.40
C VAL A 140 -6.30 13.81 7.85
N ARG A 141 -5.63 13.00 8.66
CA ARG A 141 -5.95 12.88 10.08
C ARG A 141 -5.47 14.11 10.83
N GLU A 142 -6.36 14.74 11.57
CA GLU A 142 -6.01 15.81 12.51
C GLU A 142 -5.64 15.19 13.85
N ILE A 143 -4.42 15.41 14.29
CA ILE A 143 -3.92 14.93 15.59
C ILE A 143 -4.01 16.10 16.60
N TYR A 144 -4.80 15.93 17.64
CA TYR A 144 -4.87 16.87 18.78
C TYR A 144 -4.28 16.25 20.05
N PRO A 145 -3.50 16.98 20.86
CA PRO A 145 -2.97 18.32 20.59
C PRO A 145 -1.82 18.28 19.59
N VAL A 146 -1.67 19.39 18.86
CA VAL A 146 -0.57 19.56 17.91
C VAL A 146 0.75 19.56 18.66
N VAL A 147 1.32 18.38 18.88
CA VAL A 147 2.66 18.21 19.42
C VAL A 147 3.59 18.02 18.24
N ALA A 148 4.31 19.11 17.92
CA ALA A 148 5.46 19.15 17.02
C ALA A 148 5.39 18.27 15.74
N VAL A 149 4.74 18.76 14.72
CA VAL A 149 5.25 18.96 13.36
C VAL A 149 6.00 17.78 12.76
N LYS A 150 5.29 16.68 12.51
CA LYS A 150 5.48 15.98 11.23
C LYS A 150 4.39 16.52 10.29
N ALA A 151 4.75 16.79 9.04
CA ALA A 151 3.76 17.12 8.04
C ALA A 151 2.69 16.03 8.02
N PRO A 152 1.42 16.43 7.84
CA PRO A 152 0.33 15.47 7.88
C PRO A 152 0.48 14.43 6.76
N THR A 153 0.15 13.19 7.06
CA THR A 153 0.04 12.15 6.04
C THR A 153 -1.29 12.29 5.32
N VAL A 154 -1.26 12.35 4.00
CA VAL A 154 -2.45 12.33 3.14
C VAL A 154 -2.70 10.90 2.69
N TYR A 155 -3.86 10.36 3.00
CA TYR A 155 -4.29 9.03 2.56
C TYR A 155 -5.22 9.17 1.35
N CYS A 156 -4.84 8.58 0.23
CA CYS A 156 -5.63 8.59 -1.01
C CYS A 156 -6.38 7.29 -1.17
N PHE A 157 -7.70 7.36 -1.28
CA PHE A 157 -8.60 6.23 -1.43
C PHE A 157 -9.31 6.28 -2.78
N VAL A 158 -9.58 5.10 -3.34
CA VAL A 158 -10.40 4.92 -4.53
C VAL A 158 -11.57 4.00 -4.22
N ARG A 159 -12.70 4.19 -4.91
CA ARG A 159 -13.78 3.20 -4.85
C ARG A 159 -13.34 1.94 -5.51
N SER A 160 -13.58 0.82 -4.88
CA SER A 160 -13.26 -0.47 -5.47
C SER A 160 -14.26 -1.53 -5.04
N GLU A 161 -14.67 -2.33 -5.99
CA GLU A 161 -15.26 -3.62 -5.71
C GLU A 161 -14.14 -4.63 -5.45
N PHE A 162 -14.40 -5.59 -4.59
CA PHE A 162 -13.47 -6.66 -4.26
C PHE A 162 -13.77 -7.90 -5.08
N THR A 163 -12.73 -8.67 -5.37
CA THR A 163 -12.85 -9.97 -6.01
C THR A 163 -11.83 -10.95 -5.45
N GLU A 164 -12.27 -12.16 -5.17
CA GLU A 164 -11.39 -13.31 -4.89
C GLU A 164 -10.96 -14.01 -6.19
N ASP A 165 -11.55 -13.62 -7.33
CA ASP A 165 -11.13 -14.12 -8.64
C ASP A 165 -9.81 -13.45 -9.03
N THR A 166 -8.77 -14.25 -9.06
CA THR A 166 -7.38 -13.82 -9.34
C THR A 166 -6.96 -13.98 -10.79
N LYS A 167 -7.90 -14.20 -11.72
CA LYS A 167 -7.60 -14.38 -13.16
C LYS A 167 -6.90 -13.17 -13.79
N ASP A 168 -7.20 -11.95 -13.29
CA ASP A 168 -6.61 -10.71 -13.76
C ASP A 168 -5.32 -10.35 -12.98
N VAL A 169 -4.86 -11.21 -12.09
CA VAL A 169 -3.60 -11.04 -11.37
C VAL A 169 -2.49 -11.74 -12.14
N SER A 170 -1.48 -11.00 -12.54
CA SER A 170 -0.29 -11.53 -13.20
C SER A 170 0.89 -11.60 -12.24
N VAL A 171 1.75 -12.59 -12.47
CA VAL A 171 3.01 -12.77 -11.75
C VAL A 171 4.14 -12.72 -12.76
N LEU A 172 5.10 -11.81 -12.54
CA LEU A 172 6.31 -11.68 -13.34
C LEU A 172 7.51 -11.97 -12.45
N PHE A 173 8.29 -12.98 -12.81
CA PHE A 173 9.55 -13.30 -12.17
C PHE A 173 10.70 -13.15 -13.16
N GLN A 174 11.70 -12.34 -12.80
CA GLN A 174 12.86 -12.06 -13.63
C GLN A 174 14.13 -11.90 -12.79
N LEU A 175 15.27 -12.09 -13.42
CA LEU A 175 16.58 -11.83 -12.85
C LEU A 175 17.16 -10.53 -13.42
N GLN A 176 17.85 -9.79 -12.59
CA GLN A 176 18.47 -8.51 -12.93
C GLN A 176 19.90 -8.47 -12.42
N ASN A 177 20.73 -7.65 -13.05
CA ASN A 177 22.00 -7.25 -12.48
C ASN A 177 21.79 -6.12 -11.43
N GLU A 178 22.86 -5.69 -10.77
CA GLU A 178 22.80 -4.61 -9.75
C GLU A 178 22.34 -3.25 -10.29
N LYS A 179 22.32 -3.08 -11.62
CA LYS A 179 21.82 -1.87 -12.27
C LYS A 179 20.31 -1.94 -12.56
N GLY A 180 19.65 -3.07 -12.23
CA GLY A 180 18.25 -3.30 -12.53
C GLY A 180 17.98 -3.74 -13.98
N GLU A 181 19.00 -4.08 -14.76
CA GLU A 181 18.86 -4.56 -16.12
C GLU A 181 18.58 -6.06 -16.12
N GLU A 182 17.57 -6.50 -16.87
CA GLU A 182 17.22 -7.92 -16.99
C GLU A 182 18.36 -8.70 -17.66
N THR A 183 18.80 -9.78 -17.02
CA THR A 183 19.83 -10.66 -17.53
C THR A 183 19.72 -12.07 -16.96
N TYR A 184 20.14 -13.04 -17.74
CA TYR A 184 20.16 -14.45 -17.35
C TYR A 184 21.58 -15.06 -17.48
N THR A 185 22.57 -14.18 -17.62
CA THR A 185 23.99 -14.57 -17.63
C THR A 185 24.77 -13.62 -16.74
N PHE A 186 25.44 -14.18 -15.74
CA PHE A 186 26.23 -13.47 -14.75
C PHE A 186 27.69 -13.96 -14.76
N LYS A 187 28.58 -13.14 -14.26
CA LYS A 187 29.96 -13.55 -13.99
C LYS A 187 30.06 -14.19 -12.62
N GLU A 188 31.06 -15.02 -12.41
CA GLU A 188 31.35 -15.56 -11.08
C GLU A 188 31.61 -14.42 -10.09
N GLY A 189 30.92 -14.46 -8.97
CA GLY A 189 30.96 -13.39 -7.96
C GLY A 189 30.10 -12.16 -8.23
N GLU A 190 29.46 -12.07 -9.40
CA GLU A 190 28.46 -11.03 -9.70
C GLU A 190 27.17 -11.27 -8.90
N ASN A 191 26.57 -10.23 -8.39
CA ASN A 191 25.32 -10.33 -7.64
C ASN A 191 24.13 -10.53 -8.60
N ILE A 192 23.29 -11.49 -8.25
CA ILE A 192 22.04 -11.79 -8.95
C ILE A 192 20.91 -11.13 -8.17
N VAL A 193 20.13 -10.28 -8.80
CA VAL A 193 18.98 -9.65 -8.19
C VAL A 193 17.71 -10.33 -8.68
N PHE A 194 17.01 -10.99 -7.76
CA PHE A 194 15.71 -11.60 -8.02
C PHE A 194 14.63 -10.53 -7.91
N ARG A 195 13.77 -10.40 -8.92
CA ARG A 195 12.64 -9.50 -8.92
C ARG A 195 11.36 -10.26 -9.21
N LEU A 196 10.43 -10.23 -8.27
CA LEU A 196 9.08 -10.75 -8.41
C LEU A 196 8.10 -9.58 -8.37
N GLU A 197 7.21 -9.53 -9.34
CA GLU A 197 6.09 -8.57 -9.37
C GLU A 197 4.77 -9.33 -9.47
N ILE A 198 3.86 -9.05 -8.55
CA ILE A 198 2.47 -9.51 -8.57
C ILE A 198 1.64 -8.30 -8.88
N ARG A 199 0.91 -8.29 -10.01
CA ARG A 199 0.17 -7.13 -10.48
C ARG A 199 -1.29 -7.46 -10.74
N ASN A 200 -2.17 -6.62 -10.25
CA ASN A 200 -3.59 -6.67 -10.58
C ASN A 200 -3.85 -5.84 -11.84
N ASN A 201 -4.20 -6.50 -12.94
CA ASN A 201 -4.56 -5.86 -14.21
C ASN A 201 -6.07 -5.68 -14.35
N GLY A 202 -6.84 -6.10 -13.33
CA GLY A 202 -8.29 -5.99 -13.30
C GLY A 202 -8.79 -4.62 -12.86
N THR A 203 -10.08 -4.46 -12.91
CA THR A 203 -10.80 -3.24 -12.50
C THR A 203 -11.31 -3.28 -11.05
N LYS A 204 -11.22 -4.46 -10.40
CA LYS A 204 -11.62 -4.68 -9.01
C LYS A 204 -10.39 -4.92 -8.15
N THR A 205 -10.47 -4.62 -6.86
CA THR A 205 -9.40 -4.96 -5.91
C THR A 205 -9.36 -6.47 -5.72
N ALA A 206 -8.22 -7.08 -6.04
CA ALA A 206 -8.00 -8.50 -5.80
C ALA A 206 -7.71 -8.74 -4.32
N VAL A 207 -8.41 -9.72 -3.75
CA VAL A 207 -8.18 -10.21 -2.39
C VAL A 207 -7.23 -11.40 -2.49
N LEU A 208 -6.00 -11.20 -2.01
CA LEU A 208 -4.96 -12.23 -2.01
C LEU A 208 -4.81 -12.82 -0.60
N PRO A 209 -4.26 -14.03 -0.46
CA PRO A 209 -3.87 -14.55 0.84
C PRO A 209 -2.94 -13.60 1.59
N PRO A 210 -2.74 -13.77 2.91
CA PRO A 210 -1.73 -13.01 3.66
C PRO A 210 -0.37 -13.00 2.96
N LYS A 211 0.39 -11.91 3.06
CA LYS A 211 1.70 -11.79 2.40
C LYS A 211 2.62 -12.97 2.70
N SER A 212 2.63 -13.46 3.95
CA SER A 212 3.40 -14.63 4.37
C SER A 212 2.96 -15.94 3.69
N ALA A 213 1.70 -16.03 3.25
CA ALA A 213 1.19 -17.18 2.52
C ALA A 213 1.38 -17.05 0.99
N VAL A 214 1.40 -15.81 0.48
CA VAL A 214 1.73 -15.53 -0.93
C VAL A 214 3.18 -15.86 -1.21
N ILE A 215 4.07 -15.50 -0.27
CA ILE A 215 5.51 -15.72 -0.37
C ILE A 215 5.88 -16.89 0.55
N GLU A 216 5.77 -18.11 0.07
CA GLU A 216 6.24 -19.26 0.82
C GLU A 216 7.76 -19.18 1.07
N ARG A 217 8.25 -19.96 2.05
CA ARG A 217 9.67 -19.98 2.48
C ARG A 217 10.67 -20.24 1.35
N ASP A 218 10.20 -20.78 0.23
CA ASP A 218 11.01 -21.23 -0.89
C ASP A 218 11.13 -20.23 -2.04
N ILE A 219 10.55 -19.03 -1.87
CA ILE A 219 10.67 -17.98 -2.90
C ILE A 219 12.17 -17.71 -3.22
N PHE A 220 12.49 -17.61 -4.49
CA PHE A 220 13.85 -17.41 -5.02
C PHE A 220 14.84 -18.55 -4.72
N ARG A 221 14.34 -19.74 -4.40
CA ARG A 221 15.21 -20.92 -4.21
C ARG A 221 15.94 -21.26 -5.50
N VAL A 222 17.23 -21.51 -5.39
CA VAL A 222 18.13 -21.79 -6.51
C VAL A 222 18.57 -23.24 -6.48
N TYR A 223 18.63 -23.85 -7.65
CA TYR A 223 19.12 -25.21 -7.87
C TYR A 223 20.18 -25.23 -8.96
N SER A 224 21.17 -26.11 -8.82
CA SER A 224 22.08 -26.47 -9.91
C SER A 224 21.30 -27.23 -10.98
N ALA A 225 21.51 -26.92 -12.26
CA ALA A 225 20.80 -27.57 -13.34
C ALA A 225 21.37 -29.00 -13.63
N SER A 226 22.63 -29.24 -13.31
CA SER A 226 23.33 -30.49 -13.61
C SER A 226 22.88 -31.65 -12.73
N ASP A 227 22.71 -31.44 -11.45
CA ASP A 227 22.45 -32.46 -10.43
C ASP A 227 21.23 -32.17 -9.56
N LYS A 228 20.51 -31.05 -9.83
CA LYS A 228 19.37 -30.59 -9.07
C LYS A 228 19.69 -30.31 -7.60
N LYS A 229 20.94 -30.04 -7.30
CA LYS A 229 21.38 -29.71 -5.96
C LYS A 229 20.78 -28.40 -5.53
N ASP A 230 20.20 -28.38 -4.33
CA ASP A 230 19.69 -27.19 -3.68
C ASP A 230 20.86 -26.29 -3.26
N MET A 231 20.88 -25.07 -3.79
CA MET A 231 21.85 -24.02 -3.47
C MET A 231 21.36 -23.08 -2.38
N GLY A 232 20.09 -23.23 -1.95
CA GLY A 232 19.45 -22.43 -0.93
C GLY A 232 18.62 -21.27 -1.48
N THR A 233 18.29 -20.35 -0.59
CA THR A 233 17.56 -19.09 -0.86
C THR A 233 18.44 -17.91 -0.46
N PRO A 234 18.23 -16.71 -1.00
CA PRO A 234 19.00 -15.53 -0.62
C PRO A 234 18.75 -15.06 0.81
N TRP A 235 17.83 -15.67 1.53
CA TRP A 235 17.53 -15.39 2.94
C TRP A 235 17.46 -16.65 3.77
N ASN A 236 17.67 -16.48 5.07
CA ASN A 236 17.47 -17.54 6.05
C ASN A 236 16.38 -17.12 7.03
N GLN A 237 15.37 -17.96 7.17
CA GLN A 237 14.37 -17.80 8.21
C GLN A 237 14.94 -18.34 9.52
N LYS A 238 15.55 -17.46 10.31
CA LYS A 238 15.93 -17.81 11.69
C LYS A 238 14.68 -17.78 12.59
N GLY A 239 14.05 -18.93 12.73
CA GLY A 239 13.48 -19.44 13.97
C GLY A 239 12.35 -18.72 14.67
N GLU A 240 11.94 -17.54 14.29
CA GLU A 240 10.82 -16.84 14.91
C GLU A 240 9.58 -16.97 14.03
N THR A 241 8.68 -17.83 14.48
CA THR A 241 7.34 -17.89 13.93
C THR A 241 6.60 -16.67 14.47
N TYR A 242 6.59 -15.59 13.73
CA TYR A 242 5.63 -14.51 14.02
C TYR A 242 4.26 -15.04 13.64
N THR A 243 3.49 -15.43 14.65
CA THR A 243 2.05 -15.60 14.51
C THR A 243 1.40 -14.21 14.50
N THR A 244 1.66 -13.44 13.47
CA THR A 244 0.82 -12.31 13.17
C THR A 244 -0.45 -12.87 12.57
N MET A 245 -1.61 -12.47 13.07
CA MET A 245 -2.87 -12.65 12.36
C MET A 245 -2.82 -11.73 11.12
N GLU A 246 -2.06 -12.14 10.12
CA GLU A 246 -2.03 -11.43 8.86
C GLU A 246 -3.38 -11.60 8.18
N GLY A 247 -4.08 -10.49 7.98
CA GLY A 247 -5.28 -10.45 7.16
C GLY A 247 -4.94 -10.68 5.68
N HIS A 248 -5.97 -10.85 4.86
CA HIS A 248 -5.81 -10.92 3.42
C HIS A 248 -5.12 -9.66 2.87
N PHE A 249 -4.21 -9.86 1.94
CA PHE A 249 -3.58 -8.75 1.24
C PHE A 249 -4.46 -8.25 0.09
N LEU A 250 -4.59 -6.94 -0.01
CA LEU A 250 -5.44 -6.30 -1.01
C LEU A 250 -4.60 -5.63 -2.08
N LEU A 251 -4.80 -6.03 -3.32
CA LEU A 251 -4.13 -5.47 -4.47
C LEU A 251 -5.10 -4.64 -5.29
N SER A 252 -5.00 -3.32 -5.18
CA SER A 252 -5.86 -2.37 -5.90
C SER A 252 -5.80 -2.55 -7.42
N PRO A 253 -6.80 -2.08 -8.17
CA PRO A 253 -6.74 -2.05 -9.63
C PRO A 253 -5.46 -1.36 -10.13
N ASN A 254 -4.74 -1.99 -11.04
CA ASN A 254 -3.42 -1.58 -11.56
C ASN A 254 -2.31 -1.46 -10.49
N GLY A 255 -2.58 -1.88 -9.26
CA GLY A 255 -1.57 -1.96 -8.21
C GLY A 255 -0.62 -3.14 -8.43
N SER A 256 0.57 -3.04 -7.85
CA SER A 256 1.55 -4.13 -7.88
C SER A 256 2.25 -4.26 -6.53
N LEU A 257 2.59 -5.51 -6.19
CA LEU A 257 3.46 -5.88 -5.09
C LEU A 257 4.78 -6.34 -5.71
N VAL A 258 5.87 -5.70 -5.33
CA VAL A 258 7.19 -5.97 -5.91
C VAL A 258 8.15 -6.39 -4.81
N TYR A 259 8.76 -7.55 -5.00
CA TYR A 259 9.84 -8.06 -4.17
C TYR A 259 11.14 -8.05 -4.95
N VAL A 260 12.16 -7.46 -4.35
CA VAL A 260 13.51 -7.40 -4.92
C VAL A 260 14.49 -7.93 -3.88
N CYS A 261 15.28 -8.94 -4.23
CA CYS A 261 16.21 -9.57 -3.32
C CYS A 261 17.53 -9.91 -4.03
N PRO A 262 18.67 -9.39 -3.56
CA PRO A 262 19.96 -9.78 -4.07
C PRO A 262 20.38 -11.16 -3.53
N TRP A 263 21.07 -11.97 -4.34
CA TRP A 263 21.64 -13.26 -3.93
C TRP A 263 22.77 -13.09 -2.91
N LEU A 264 23.66 -12.15 -3.19
CA LEU A 264 24.77 -11.82 -2.28
C LEU A 264 24.36 -10.64 -1.41
N ASN A 265 24.34 -10.86 -0.11
CA ASN A 265 24.13 -9.79 0.84
C ASN A 265 25.45 -9.04 1.04
N GLN A 266 25.67 -8.01 0.25
CA GLN A 266 26.78 -7.08 0.42
C GLN A 266 26.24 -5.81 1.07
N SER A 267 26.07 -5.83 2.40
CA SER A 267 25.77 -4.68 3.25
C SER A 267 24.62 -3.77 2.83
N GLU A 268 23.69 -3.52 3.75
CA GLU A 268 22.75 -2.36 3.85
C GLU A 268 22.03 -1.88 2.58
N THR A 269 21.99 -2.64 1.51
CA THR A 269 21.17 -2.29 0.35
C THR A 269 19.71 -2.40 0.73
N THR A 270 19.02 -1.30 0.63
CA THR A 270 17.60 -1.09 0.82
C THR A 270 16.76 -2.10 0.03
N LEU A 271 16.50 -3.23 0.65
CA LEU A 271 15.37 -4.07 0.26
C LEU A 271 14.09 -3.28 0.56
N SER A 272 13.04 -3.50 -0.19
CA SER A 272 11.75 -2.94 0.18
C SER A 272 11.46 -3.34 1.63
N SER A 273 11.01 -2.41 2.45
CA SER A 273 10.79 -2.57 3.89
C SER A 273 9.94 -3.80 4.26
N ASP A 274 9.12 -4.26 3.35
CA ASP A 274 8.21 -5.39 3.52
C ASP A 274 8.91 -6.74 3.67
N ILE A 275 10.09 -6.93 3.05
CA ILE A 275 10.83 -8.20 3.20
C ILE A 275 11.64 -8.23 4.49
N TYR A 276 12.10 -7.09 4.98
CA TYR A 276 12.93 -7.01 6.19
C TYR A 276 12.23 -7.46 7.48
N SER A 277 10.93 -7.28 7.58
CA SER A 277 10.19 -7.65 8.78
C SER A 277 10.08 -9.17 8.98
N TYR A 278 10.18 -9.94 7.89
CA TYR A 278 9.93 -11.39 7.91
C TYR A 278 11.17 -12.26 7.67
N PHE A 279 12.21 -11.74 7.00
CA PHE A 279 13.36 -12.53 6.59
C PHE A 279 14.68 -11.82 6.93
N LYS A 280 15.54 -12.48 7.68
CA LYS A 280 16.94 -12.05 7.80
C LYS A 280 17.70 -12.59 6.60
N LEU A 281 18.36 -11.70 5.87
CA LEU A 281 19.30 -12.10 4.83
C LEU A 281 20.48 -12.81 5.51
N ASP A 282 20.66 -14.07 5.16
CA ASP A 282 21.87 -14.80 5.53
C ASP A 282 22.74 -14.81 4.28
N GLY A 283 23.84 -14.06 4.31
CA GLY A 283 24.70 -13.89 3.16
C GLY A 283 24.96 -15.24 2.48
N THR A 284 24.44 -15.41 1.26
CA THR A 284 24.72 -16.57 0.44
C THR A 284 26.14 -16.47 -0.10
N LYS A 285 26.72 -17.62 -0.43
CA LYS A 285 28.02 -17.65 -1.11
C LYS A 285 27.85 -17.42 -2.59
N PRO A 286 28.84 -16.82 -3.28
CA PRO A 286 28.82 -16.75 -4.73
C PRO A 286 28.60 -18.14 -5.34
N LEU A 287 27.81 -18.20 -6.39
CA LEU A 287 27.63 -19.40 -7.18
C LEU A 287 28.86 -19.58 -8.09
N ALA A 288 29.37 -20.79 -8.16
CA ALA A 288 30.44 -21.14 -9.09
C ALA A 288 29.97 -21.14 -10.55
N ALA A 289 30.89 -21.13 -11.50
CA ALA A 289 30.54 -21.29 -12.92
C ALA A 289 29.66 -22.50 -13.16
N GLY A 290 28.57 -22.35 -13.90
CA GLY A 290 27.60 -23.43 -14.15
C GLY A 290 26.23 -22.92 -14.60
N ASP A 291 25.35 -23.88 -14.86
CA ASP A 291 23.95 -23.63 -15.22
C ASP A 291 23.05 -23.85 -13.99
N TYR A 292 22.12 -22.94 -13.76
CA TYR A 292 21.27 -22.91 -12.59
C TYR A 292 19.82 -22.60 -12.98
N TYR A 293 18.90 -22.85 -12.07
CA TYR A 293 17.53 -22.35 -12.17
C TYR A 293 17.00 -21.97 -10.78
N SER A 294 16.08 -21.02 -10.78
CA SER A 294 15.26 -20.68 -9.62
C SER A 294 13.83 -21.14 -9.90
N GLU A 295 13.21 -21.87 -8.97
CA GLU A 295 11.85 -22.39 -9.12
C GLU A 295 11.14 -22.34 -7.77
N PHE A 296 9.94 -21.75 -7.76
CA PHE A 296 9.10 -21.64 -6.57
C PHE A 296 7.65 -21.34 -6.98
N ASP A 297 6.74 -21.51 -6.03
CA ASP A 297 5.32 -21.29 -6.24
C ASP A 297 4.83 -20.02 -5.53
N ILE A 298 3.90 -19.31 -6.17
CA ILE A 298 3.17 -18.19 -5.63
C ILE A 298 1.70 -18.58 -5.50
N LYS A 299 1.16 -18.47 -4.30
CA LYS A 299 -0.24 -18.75 -4.01
C LYS A 299 -1.05 -17.45 -4.13
N LEU A 300 -1.88 -17.34 -5.16
CA LEU A 300 -2.77 -16.20 -5.37
C LEU A 300 -4.16 -16.40 -4.74
N SER A 301 -4.57 -17.66 -4.57
CA SER A 301 -5.79 -18.07 -3.84
C SER A 301 -5.64 -19.55 -3.46
N ASP A 302 -6.65 -20.11 -2.78
CA ASP A 302 -6.64 -21.54 -2.46
C ASP A 302 -6.68 -22.44 -3.71
N THR A 303 -7.19 -21.92 -4.82
CA THR A 303 -7.34 -22.65 -6.09
C THR A 303 -6.41 -22.16 -7.20
N HIS A 304 -5.70 -21.04 -6.99
CA HIS A 304 -4.83 -20.45 -8.00
C HIS A 304 -3.39 -20.32 -7.50
N LYS A 305 -2.53 -21.15 -8.07
CA LYS A 305 -1.10 -21.19 -7.80
C LYS A 305 -0.32 -20.99 -9.09
N VAL A 306 0.71 -20.15 -9.05
CA VAL A 306 1.58 -19.84 -10.19
C VAL A 306 2.97 -20.34 -9.89
N THR A 307 3.51 -21.24 -10.73
CA THR A 307 4.90 -21.66 -10.64
C THR A 307 5.80 -20.68 -11.38
N CYS A 308 6.70 -20.05 -10.67
CA CYS A 308 7.73 -19.17 -11.22
C CYS A 308 8.99 -19.97 -11.48
N LYS A 309 9.53 -19.89 -12.70
CA LYS A 309 10.78 -20.58 -13.07
C LYS A 309 11.64 -19.70 -13.96
N CYS A 310 12.93 -19.66 -13.66
CA CYS A 310 13.91 -18.87 -14.40
C CYS A 310 15.23 -19.63 -14.47
N ASN A 311 15.75 -19.86 -15.69
CA ASN A 311 17.05 -20.49 -15.89
C ASN A 311 18.10 -19.41 -16.10
N PHE A 312 19.30 -19.61 -15.57
CA PHE A 312 20.41 -18.68 -15.72
C PHE A 312 21.77 -19.38 -15.69
N LYS A 313 22.80 -18.65 -16.09
CA LYS A 313 24.16 -19.16 -16.20
C LYS A 313 25.16 -18.26 -15.50
N ILE A 314 26.09 -18.86 -14.78
CA ILE A 314 27.31 -18.24 -14.26
C ILE A 314 28.48 -18.63 -15.14
N LYS A 315 29.26 -17.61 -15.60
CA LYS A 315 30.44 -17.77 -16.46
C LYS A 315 31.71 -17.41 -15.74
#